data_6f653af90688143937226b756644f04d
#
_entry.id   6f653af90688143937226b756644f04d
#
_cell.length_a   1.000
_cell.length_b   1.000
_cell.length_c   1.000
_cell.angle_alpha   90.00
_cell.angle_beta   90.00
_cell.angle_gamma   90.00
#
_symmetry.space_group_name_H-M   'P 1'
#
loop_
_entity.id
_entity.type
_entity.pdbx_description
1 polymer ?
#
loop_
_entity_poly.entity_id
_entity_poly.type
_entity_poly.pdbx_seq_one_letter_code
_entity_poly.pdbx_strand_id
1 'polypeptide(L)'
;MQDSTEIIDALETRFPRAPVTPETPKQRIAALLLELHADEWLPSVALHYRWNRHENREFAISEFGRSAFPRLPAALQKLAVRPVANKMAGYRAVVGVTHATIPGVEAFTQALIVQLEAHFRAYPFLFGTRPSIADFARYGPLWAHLYRDVGSTYLFRDAPHVVAWFERLMNPIGRDGAFLPDDQVPATLEPVLATLFA
;
A
#
# COMPACT_ATOMS: atom_id res chain seq x y z
N MET A 1 22.24 -2.33 -0.65
CA MET A 1 20.99 -2.26 0.13
C MET A 1 19.88 -1.97 -0.87
N GLN A 2 18.95 -2.88 -1.08
CA GLN A 2 17.86 -2.76 -2.06
C GLN A 2 16.48 -2.98 -1.43
N ASP A 3 16.45 -3.59 -0.24
CA ASP A 3 15.23 -3.86 0.51
C ASP A 3 14.83 -2.64 1.33
N SER A 4 13.54 -2.29 1.32
CA SER A 4 13.03 -1.12 2.05
C SER A 4 13.13 -1.29 3.56
N THR A 5 12.94 -2.49 4.08
CA THR A 5 13.06 -2.80 5.51
C THR A 5 14.49 -2.59 5.99
N GLU A 6 15.50 -3.12 5.26
CA GLU A 6 16.92 -2.88 5.58
C GLU A 6 17.30 -1.39 5.52
N ILE A 7 16.72 -0.63 4.58
CA ILE A 7 16.95 0.81 4.46
C ILE A 7 16.36 1.54 5.68
N ILE A 8 15.15 1.18 6.10
CA ILE A 8 14.48 1.77 7.26
C ILE A 8 15.28 1.46 8.53
N ASP A 9 15.69 0.22 8.75
CA ASP A 9 16.50 -0.19 9.91
C ASP A 9 17.82 0.60 10.00
N ALA A 10 18.49 0.78 8.85
CA ALA A 10 19.71 1.58 8.80
C ALA A 10 19.45 3.06 9.09
N LEU A 11 18.34 3.60 8.63
CA LEU A 11 17.93 4.98 8.89
C LEU A 11 17.52 5.19 10.36
N GLU A 12 16.78 4.27 10.95
CA GLU A 12 16.40 4.31 12.37
C GLU A 12 17.62 4.23 13.30
N THR A 13 18.59 3.39 12.95
CA THR A 13 19.86 3.33 13.67
C THR A 13 20.61 4.65 13.61
N ARG A 14 20.60 5.32 12.46
CA ARG A 14 21.30 6.60 12.27
C ARG A 14 20.52 7.80 12.81
N PHE A 15 19.18 7.74 12.80
CA PHE A 15 18.27 8.83 13.17
C PHE A 15 17.19 8.39 14.15
N PRO A 16 17.53 8.01 15.40
CA PRO A 16 16.62 7.32 16.34
C PRO A 16 15.50 8.19 16.94
N ARG A 17 15.33 9.45 16.50
CA ARG A 17 14.43 10.40 17.17
C ARG A 17 12.93 10.15 16.95
N ALA A 18 12.56 9.41 15.92
CA ALA A 18 11.16 9.15 15.58
C ALA A 18 11.03 7.78 14.88
N PRO A 19 11.25 6.67 15.61
CA PRO A 19 11.21 5.35 15.02
C PRO A 19 9.82 5.06 14.47
N VAL A 20 9.77 4.42 13.29
CA VAL A 20 8.53 3.93 12.68
C VAL A 20 8.25 2.48 13.07
N THR A 21 9.23 1.78 13.61
CA THR A 21 9.08 0.45 14.18
C THR A 21 8.76 0.56 15.66
N PRO A 22 7.61 0.07 16.15
CA PRO A 22 7.31 0.07 17.59
C PRO A 22 8.35 -0.71 18.39
N GLU A 23 8.70 -0.19 19.56
CA GLU A 23 9.71 -0.82 20.43
C GLU A 23 9.13 -1.92 21.32
N THR A 24 7.85 -1.84 21.67
CA THR A 24 7.17 -2.78 22.55
C THR A 24 6.82 -4.09 21.82
N PRO A 25 6.93 -5.27 22.47
CA PRO A 25 6.94 -6.57 21.80
C PRO A 25 5.69 -6.87 20.97
N LYS A 26 4.48 -6.63 21.49
CA LYS A 26 3.23 -6.95 20.80
C LYS A 26 3.01 -6.03 19.59
N GLN A 27 3.19 -4.72 19.79
CA GLN A 27 3.07 -3.76 18.71
C GLN A 27 4.12 -4.00 17.63
N ARG A 28 5.36 -4.32 18.01
CA ARG A 28 6.44 -4.62 17.07
C ARG A 28 6.10 -5.84 16.22
N ILE A 29 5.70 -6.95 16.84
CA ILE A 29 5.29 -8.15 16.11
C ILE A 29 4.12 -7.85 15.17
N ALA A 30 3.09 -7.17 15.67
CA ALA A 30 1.93 -6.82 14.85
C ALA A 30 2.30 -5.90 13.68
N ALA A 31 3.19 -4.91 13.88
CA ALA A 31 3.65 -4.01 12.83
C ALA A 31 4.43 -4.77 11.74
N LEU A 32 5.35 -5.66 12.13
CA LEU A 32 6.12 -6.47 11.18
C LEU A 32 5.25 -7.49 10.44
N LEU A 33 4.26 -8.11 11.10
CA LEU A 33 3.29 -8.97 10.43
C LEU A 33 2.44 -8.20 9.43
N LEU A 34 2.03 -6.99 9.78
CA LEU A 34 1.28 -6.13 8.88
C LEU A 34 2.15 -5.60 7.71
N GLU A 35 3.43 -5.33 7.92
CA GLU A 35 4.40 -5.03 6.86
C GLU A 35 4.52 -6.22 5.91
N LEU A 36 4.82 -7.41 6.43
CA LEU A 36 4.89 -8.65 5.64
C LEU A 36 3.61 -8.88 4.82
N HIS A 37 2.44 -8.68 5.44
CA HIS A 37 1.16 -8.76 4.74
C HIS A 37 1.07 -7.77 3.56
N ALA A 38 1.58 -6.55 3.72
CA ALA A 38 1.59 -5.58 2.65
C ALA A 38 2.55 -5.97 1.51
N ASP A 39 3.70 -6.50 1.86
CA ASP A 39 4.76 -6.85 0.89
C ASP A 39 4.45 -8.12 0.11
N GLU A 40 3.74 -9.09 0.71
CA GLU A 40 3.50 -10.39 0.09
C GLU A 40 2.09 -10.53 -0.51
N TRP A 41 1.05 -9.96 0.09
CA TRP A 41 -0.34 -10.08 -0.38
C TRP A 41 -0.76 -8.93 -1.31
N LEU A 42 -0.38 -7.69 -0.99
CA LEU A 42 -0.83 -6.54 -1.77
C LEU A 42 -0.20 -6.42 -3.17
N PRO A 43 0.94 -7.03 -3.52
CA PRO A 43 1.38 -7.08 -4.91
C PRO A 43 0.37 -7.74 -5.85
N SER A 44 -0.33 -8.79 -5.42
CA SER A 44 -1.39 -9.42 -6.20
C SER A 44 -2.54 -8.45 -6.49
N VAL A 45 -2.97 -7.71 -5.47
CA VAL A 45 -3.99 -6.65 -5.57
C VAL A 45 -3.53 -5.53 -6.52
N ALA A 46 -2.35 -4.97 -6.27
CA ALA A 46 -1.78 -3.87 -7.04
C ALA A 46 -1.63 -4.22 -8.53
N LEU A 47 -1.08 -5.41 -8.82
CA LEU A 47 -0.88 -5.87 -10.21
C LEU A 47 -2.20 -6.21 -10.90
N HIS A 48 -3.19 -6.80 -10.16
CA HIS A 48 -4.50 -7.06 -10.71
C HIS A 48 -5.18 -5.77 -11.15
N TYR A 49 -5.36 -4.83 -10.24
CA TYR A 49 -6.10 -3.60 -10.54
C TYR A 49 -5.39 -2.74 -11.59
N ARG A 50 -4.07 -2.60 -11.55
CA ARG A 50 -3.34 -1.79 -12.53
C ARG A 50 -3.34 -2.39 -13.94
N TRP A 51 -3.19 -3.69 -14.08
CA TRP A 51 -2.94 -4.30 -15.39
C TRP A 51 -4.12 -5.05 -15.99
N ASN A 52 -5.12 -5.45 -15.20
CA ASN A 52 -6.34 -6.09 -15.71
C ASN A 52 -7.47 -5.09 -15.99
N ARG A 53 -7.42 -3.88 -15.41
CA ARG A 53 -8.37 -2.81 -15.71
C ARG A 53 -7.82 -1.95 -16.84
N HIS A 54 -8.61 -1.80 -17.92
CA HIS A 54 -8.17 -1.07 -19.12
C HIS A 54 -7.77 0.37 -18.81
N GLU A 55 -8.60 1.09 -18.08
CA GLU A 55 -8.39 2.49 -17.73
C GLU A 55 -7.10 2.67 -16.90
N ASN A 56 -6.84 1.78 -15.93
CA ASN A 56 -5.66 1.82 -15.09
C ASN A 56 -4.39 1.51 -15.89
N ARG A 57 -4.47 0.54 -16.79
CA ARG A 57 -3.35 0.20 -17.67
C ARG A 57 -2.98 1.38 -18.58
N GLU A 58 -3.96 2.03 -19.20
CA GLU A 58 -3.73 3.20 -20.04
C GLU A 58 -3.19 4.39 -19.25
N PHE A 59 -3.69 4.59 -18.04
CA PHE A 59 -3.17 5.59 -17.11
C PHE A 59 -1.71 5.30 -16.76
N ALA A 60 -1.37 4.09 -16.34
CA ALA A 60 -0.01 3.69 -15.98
C ALA A 60 0.97 3.84 -17.16
N ILE A 61 0.58 3.42 -18.38
CA ILE A 61 1.38 3.59 -19.58
C ILE A 61 1.64 5.08 -19.86
N SER A 62 0.63 5.92 -19.67
CA SER A 62 0.77 7.37 -19.87
C SER A 62 1.71 7.99 -18.83
N GLU A 63 1.63 7.58 -17.58
CA GLU A 63 2.53 8.04 -16.50
C GLU A 63 3.97 7.61 -16.77
N PHE A 64 4.18 6.34 -17.12
CA PHE A 64 5.52 5.85 -17.47
C PHE A 64 6.12 6.61 -18.66
N GLY A 65 5.28 6.86 -19.68
CA GLY A 65 5.71 7.61 -20.86
C GLY A 65 6.12 9.05 -20.54
N ARG A 66 5.31 9.76 -19.75
CA ARG A 66 5.63 11.13 -19.31
C ARG A 66 6.89 11.20 -18.46
N SER A 67 7.05 10.24 -17.56
CA SER A 67 8.21 10.20 -16.66
C SER A 67 9.51 9.85 -17.40
N ALA A 68 9.49 8.82 -18.26
CA ALA A 68 10.68 8.34 -18.95
C ALA A 68 11.08 9.20 -20.16
N PHE A 69 10.10 9.76 -20.88
CA PHE A 69 10.32 10.46 -22.13
C PHE A 69 9.57 11.81 -22.19
N PRO A 70 9.81 12.75 -21.24
CA PRO A 70 9.01 13.98 -21.10
C PRO A 70 9.00 14.88 -22.33
N ARG A 71 9.99 14.75 -23.22
CA ARG A 71 10.13 15.58 -24.42
C ARG A 71 9.50 14.98 -25.68
N LEU A 72 9.03 13.71 -25.65
CA LEU A 72 8.38 13.09 -26.79
C LEU A 72 6.88 13.43 -26.83
N PRO A 73 6.26 13.46 -28.03
CA PRO A 73 4.80 13.49 -28.16
C PRO A 73 4.16 12.28 -27.45
N ALA A 74 2.97 12.46 -26.87
CA ALA A 74 2.30 11.45 -26.06
C ALA A 74 2.14 10.08 -26.74
N ALA A 75 1.87 10.05 -28.04
CA ALA A 75 1.75 8.79 -28.80
C ALA A 75 3.09 8.02 -28.82
N LEU A 76 4.20 8.72 -29.02
CA LEU A 76 5.54 8.11 -29.02
C LEU A 76 5.99 7.71 -27.61
N GLN A 77 5.62 8.49 -26.59
CA GLN A 77 5.84 8.13 -25.20
C GLN A 77 5.21 6.76 -24.88
N LYS A 78 3.92 6.61 -25.19
CA LYS A 78 3.17 5.36 -24.97
C LYS A 78 3.79 4.18 -25.73
N LEU A 79 4.21 4.39 -26.98
CA LEU A 79 4.84 3.35 -27.78
C LEU A 79 6.18 2.90 -27.16
N ALA A 80 7.00 3.85 -26.74
CA ALA A 80 8.33 3.58 -26.18
C ALA A 80 8.27 2.77 -24.86
N VAL A 81 7.24 2.99 -24.02
CA VAL A 81 7.13 2.30 -22.72
C VAL A 81 6.35 0.99 -22.77
N ARG A 82 5.67 0.66 -23.86
CA ARG A 82 4.90 -0.60 -24.00
C ARG A 82 5.66 -1.87 -23.64
N PRO A 83 6.93 -2.07 -24.06
CA PRO A 83 7.68 -3.26 -23.67
C PRO A 83 7.83 -3.40 -22.14
N VAL A 84 8.13 -2.30 -21.45
CA VAL A 84 8.23 -2.26 -19.98
C VAL A 84 6.88 -2.54 -19.34
N ALA A 85 5.81 -1.88 -19.80
CA ALA A 85 4.46 -2.08 -19.31
C ALA A 85 4.00 -3.54 -19.47
N ASN A 86 4.29 -4.18 -20.63
CA ASN A 86 3.96 -5.58 -20.86
C ASN A 86 4.76 -6.53 -19.95
N LYS A 87 6.04 -6.23 -19.71
CA LYS A 87 6.85 -6.99 -18.74
C LYS A 87 6.25 -6.89 -17.32
N MET A 88 5.93 -5.68 -16.88
CA MET A 88 5.30 -5.45 -15.56
C MET A 88 3.95 -6.16 -15.46
N ALA A 89 3.13 -6.08 -16.50
CA ALA A 89 1.86 -6.80 -16.56
C ALA A 89 2.04 -8.34 -16.49
N GLY A 90 3.14 -8.87 -16.99
CA GLY A 90 3.48 -10.30 -16.94
C GLY A 90 3.70 -10.82 -15.51
N TYR A 91 4.12 -9.98 -14.57
CA TYR A 91 4.33 -10.37 -13.17
C TYR A 91 3.04 -10.80 -12.45
N ARG A 92 1.85 -10.50 -12.98
CA ARG A 92 0.57 -10.97 -12.42
C ARG A 92 0.56 -12.49 -12.21
N ALA A 93 1.03 -13.25 -13.20
CA ALA A 93 1.07 -14.70 -13.10
C ALA A 93 2.03 -15.19 -12.00
N VAL A 94 3.14 -14.46 -11.78
CA VAL A 94 4.14 -14.80 -10.75
C VAL A 94 3.55 -14.64 -9.34
N VAL A 95 2.72 -13.61 -9.12
CA VAL A 95 2.04 -13.38 -7.84
C VAL A 95 0.67 -14.08 -7.76
N GLY A 96 0.41 -15.06 -8.61
CA GLY A 96 -0.77 -15.89 -8.55
C GLY A 96 -2.08 -15.25 -9.06
N VAL A 97 -2.02 -14.13 -9.79
CA VAL A 97 -3.20 -13.48 -10.38
C VAL A 97 -3.56 -14.16 -11.70
N THR A 98 -4.58 -15.00 -11.65
CA THR A 98 -5.12 -15.79 -12.77
C THR A 98 -6.63 -15.56 -12.87
N HIS A 99 -7.25 -16.01 -13.96
CA HIS A 99 -8.71 -15.96 -14.09
C HIS A 99 -9.45 -16.60 -12.91
N ALA A 100 -8.90 -17.70 -12.38
CA ALA A 100 -9.50 -18.42 -11.26
C ALA A 100 -9.37 -17.67 -9.92
N THR A 101 -8.27 -16.90 -9.71
CA THR A 101 -8.00 -16.22 -8.44
C THR A 101 -8.51 -14.78 -8.40
N ILE A 102 -8.81 -14.15 -9.54
CA ILE A 102 -9.30 -12.77 -9.61
C ILE A 102 -10.51 -12.51 -8.68
N PRO A 103 -11.57 -13.34 -8.64
CA PRO A 103 -12.70 -13.07 -7.74
C PRO A 103 -12.28 -13.03 -6.26
N GLY A 104 -11.34 -13.88 -5.85
CA GLY A 104 -10.77 -13.88 -4.49
C GLY A 104 -9.95 -12.61 -4.21
N VAL A 105 -9.12 -12.17 -5.16
CA VAL A 105 -8.34 -10.92 -5.04
C VAL A 105 -9.27 -9.71 -4.90
N GLU A 106 -10.35 -9.65 -5.67
CA GLU A 106 -11.32 -8.56 -5.58
C GLU A 106 -12.09 -8.56 -4.27
N ALA A 107 -12.57 -9.73 -3.82
CA ALA A 107 -13.25 -9.87 -2.53
C ALA A 107 -12.33 -9.51 -1.35
N PHE A 108 -11.10 -10.00 -1.36
CA PHE A 108 -10.07 -9.65 -0.39
C PHE A 108 -9.82 -8.14 -0.35
N THR A 109 -9.68 -7.49 -1.50
CA THR A 109 -9.43 -6.04 -1.59
C THR A 109 -10.57 -5.25 -0.97
N GLN A 110 -11.82 -5.60 -1.29
CA GLN A 110 -13.01 -4.94 -0.73
C GLN A 110 -13.08 -5.11 0.79
N ALA A 111 -12.89 -6.34 1.28
CA ALA A 111 -12.89 -6.63 2.71
C ALA A 111 -11.79 -5.85 3.45
N LEU A 112 -10.58 -5.80 2.89
CA LEU A 112 -9.46 -5.05 3.47
C LEU A 112 -9.78 -3.56 3.57
N ILE A 113 -10.34 -2.94 2.53
CA ILE A 113 -10.70 -1.51 2.56
C ILE A 113 -11.76 -1.25 3.63
N VAL A 114 -12.78 -2.10 3.78
CA VAL A 114 -13.81 -1.98 4.83
C VAL A 114 -13.20 -2.10 6.22
N GLN A 115 -12.28 -3.05 6.42
CA GLN A 115 -11.59 -3.23 7.71
C GLN A 115 -10.70 -2.02 8.05
N LEU A 116 -9.95 -1.51 7.08
CA LEU A 116 -9.12 -0.31 7.26
C LEU A 116 -9.98 0.95 7.49
N GLU A 117 -11.13 1.08 6.83
CA GLU A 117 -12.06 2.17 7.05
C GLU A 117 -12.57 2.17 8.50
N ALA A 118 -12.95 1.00 9.02
CA ALA A 118 -13.37 0.86 10.41
C ALA A 118 -12.24 1.20 11.40
N HIS A 119 -11.02 0.80 11.08
CA HIS A 119 -9.83 1.11 11.88
C HIS A 119 -9.52 2.62 11.89
N PHE A 120 -9.40 3.25 10.71
CA PHE A 120 -9.00 4.65 10.58
C PHE A 120 -10.10 5.65 11.02
N ARG A 121 -11.31 5.19 11.23
CA ARG A 121 -12.35 5.96 11.92
C ARG A 121 -11.97 6.24 13.38
N ALA A 122 -11.28 5.31 14.04
CA ALA A 122 -10.89 5.41 15.44
C ALA A 122 -9.45 5.91 15.65
N TYR A 123 -8.56 5.60 14.71
CA TYR A 123 -7.12 5.87 14.84
C TYR A 123 -6.58 6.57 13.60
N PRO A 124 -5.73 7.61 13.75
CA PRO A 124 -5.12 8.28 12.60
C PRO A 124 -4.10 7.42 11.83
N PHE A 125 -3.43 6.46 12.50
CA PHE A 125 -2.50 5.48 11.95
C PHE A 125 -2.72 4.12 12.60
N LEU A 126 -2.05 3.07 12.10
CA LEU A 126 -2.31 1.69 12.52
C LEU A 126 -2.07 1.44 14.02
N PHE A 127 -1.14 2.14 14.65
CA PHE A 127 -0.81 1.94 16.06
C PHE A 127 -0.94 3.20 16.92
N GLY A 128 -1.72 4.20 16.50
CA GLY A 128 -1.95 5.41 17.29
C GLY A 128 -1.86 6.70 16.48
N THR A 129 -1.13 7.69 17.00
CA THR A 129 -0.99 9.02 16.36
C THR A 129 0.33 9.20 15.60
N ARG A 130 1.20 8.18 15.61
CA ARG A 130 2.44 8.11 14.85
C ARG A 130 2.31 7.02 13.77
N PRO A 131 2.74 7.29 12.52
CA PRO A 131 2.81 6.24 11.51
C PRO A 131 3.85 5.19 11.87
N SER A 132 3.56 3.94 11.57
CA SER A 132 4.45 2.80 11.70
C SER A 132 4.98 2.33 10.35
N ILE A 133 5.97 1.44 10.37
CA ILE A 133 6.48 0.75 9.18
C ILE A 133 5.33 0.10 8.40
N ALA A 134 4.32 -0.45 9.10
CA ALA A 134 3.15 -1.07 8.50
C ALA A 134 2.24 -0.06 7.74
N ASP A 135 2.18 1.20 8.19
CA ASP A 135 1.48 2.27 7.45
C ASP A 135 2.17 2.55 6.13
N PHE A 136 3.50 2.68 6.14
CA PHE A 136 4.28 2.96 4.94
C PHE A 136 4.25 1.80 3.94
N ALA A 137 4.37 0.55 4.40
CA ALA A 137 4.28 -0.63 3.56
C ALA A 137 2.94 -0.71 2.82
N ARG A 138 1.83 -0.40 3.49
CA ARG A 138 0.48 -0.42 2.89
C ARG A 138 0.20 0.76 1.98
N TYR A 139 0.81 1.90 2.26
CA TYR A 139 0.56 3.13 1.51
C TYR A 139 0.87 2.96 0.01
N GLY A 140 2.03 2.38 -0.32
CA GLY A 140 2.45 2.19 -1.71
C GLY A 140 1.43 1.43 -2.55
N PRO A 141 1.08 0.18 -2.20
CA PRO A 141 0.10 -0.61 -2.94
C PRO A 141 -1.29 0.02 -2.99
N LEU A 142 -1.80 0.52 -1.86
CA LEU A 142 -3.18 1.02 -1.81
C LEU A 142 -3.34 2.39 -2.45
N TRP A 143 -2.42 3.33 -2.19
CA TRP A 143 -2.52 4.65 -2.78
C TRP A 143 -2.07 4.67 -4.24
N ALA A 144 -0.85 4.19 -4.54
CA ALA A 144 -0.25 4.37 -5.85
C ALA A 144 -0.86 3.46 -6.93
N HIS A 145 -1.40 2.29 -6.54
CA HIS A 145 -1.90 1.29 -7.47
C HIS A 145 -3.42 1.11 -7.47
N LEU A 146 -4.12 1.64 -6.44
CA LEU A 146 -5.57 1.58 -6.37
C LEU A 146 -6.19 2.99 -6.40
N TYR A 147 -5.89 3.82 -5.38
CA TYR A 147 -6.55 5.12 -5.25
C TYR A 147 -6.17 6.11 -6.36
N ARG A 148 -4.89 6.14 -6.74
CA ARG A 148 -4.39 7.01 -7.82
C ARG A 148 -4.78 6.51 -9.21
N ASP A 149 -4.97 5.21 -9.40
CA ASP A 149 -5.34 4.61 -10.68
C ASP A 149 -6.84 4.83 -10.95
N VAL A 150 -7.16 5.60 -11.98
CA VAL A 150 -8.48 6.20 -12.24
C VAL A 150 -9.65 5.21 -12.28
N GLY A 151 -9.42 3.98 -12.76
CA GLY A 151 -10.43 2.92 -12.85
C GLY A 151 -10.63 2.13 -11.55
N SER A 152 -9.91 2.47 -10.46
CA SER A 152 -10.00 1.79 -9.16
C SER A 152 -10.43 2.72 -8.03
N THR A 153 -10.50 4.02 -8.26
CA THR A 153 -10.88 5.03 -7.25
C THR A 153 -12.25 4.74 -6.62
N TYR A 154 -13.15 4.08 -7.34
CA TYR A 154 -14.48 3.70 -6.84
C TYR A 154 -14.44 2.83 -5.59
N LEU A 155 -13.37 2.07 -5.37
CA LEU A 155 -13.17 1.23 -4.18
C LEU A 155 -13.18 2.04 -2.88
N PHE A 156 -12.80 3.31 -2.95
CA PHE A 156 -12.68 4.20 -1.79
C PHE A 156 -13.85 5.16 -1.62
N ARG A 157 -14.93 5.00 -2.40
CA ARG A 157 -16.11 5.88 -2.33
C ARG A 157 -16.70 5.93 -0.93
N ASP A 158 -16.78 4.78 -0.27
CA ASP A 158 -17.33 4.62 1.06
C ASP A 158 -16.24 4.46 2.14
N ALA A 159 -15.01 4.90 1.84
CA ALA A 159 -13.86 4.79 2.72
C ALA A 159 -13.14 6.13 2.95
N PRO A 160 -13.84 7.17 3.44
CA PRO A 160 -13.27 8.51 3.61
C PRO A 160 -12.14 8.56 4.65
N HIS A 161 -12.14 7.69 5.67
CA HIS A 161 -11.07 7.68 6.67
C HIS A 161 -9.78 7.03 6.12
N VAL A 162 -9.89 6.06 5.20
CA VAL A 162 -8.74 5.55 4.45
C VAL A 162 -8.15 6.65 3.55
N VAL A 163 -8.99 7.42 2.86
CA VAL A 163 -8.52 8.56 2.04
C VAL A 163 -7.83 9.60 2.91
N ALA A 164 -8.40 9.94 4.05
CA ALA A 164 -7.78 10.87 5.00
C ALA A 164 -6.45 10.33 5.57
N TRP A 165 -6.30 9.00 5.72
CA TRP A 165 -5.03 8.39 6.10
C TRP A 165 -3.98 8.53 4.99
N PHE A 166 -4.33 8.38 3.70
CA PHE A 166 -3.44 8.68 2.59
C PHE A 166 -2.94 10.14 2.64
N GLU A 167 -3.85 11.08 2.87
CA GLU A 167 -3.52 12.51 2.95
C GLU A 167 -2.56 12.81 4.11
N ARG A 168 -2.77 12.17 5.27
CA ARG A 168 -1.87 12.31 6.43
C ARG A 168 -0.45 11.81 6.12
N LEU A 169 -0.32 10.69 5.40
CA LEU A 169 1.00 10.15 5.03
C LEU A 169 1.71 10.99 3.95
N MET A 170 0.97 11.66 3.08
CA MET A 170 1.53 12.54 2.04
C MET A 170 2.02 13.88 2.58
N ASN A 171 1.45 14.35 3.67
CA ASN A 171 1.83 15.61 4.29
C ASN A 171 2.98 15.41 5.28
N PRO A 172 3.79 16.47 5.55
CA PRO A 172 4.81 16.38 6.59
C PRO A 172 4.19 15.99 7.92
N ILE A 173 4.50 14.78 8.38
CA ILE A 173 4.01 14.27 9.64
C ILE A 173 4.80 14.92 10.75
N GLY A 174 4.11 15.58 11.70
CA GLY A 174 4.72 16.12 12.90
C GLY A 174 5.40 15.00 13.70
N ARG A 175 6.48 15.36 14.41
CA ARG A 175 7.25 14.41 15.25
C ARG A 175 6.55 14.08 16.57
N ASP A 176 5.40 14.69 16.84
CA ASP A 176 4.75 14.71 18.16
C ASP A 176 3.77 13.54 18.38
N GLY A 177 3.60 12.67 17.38
CA GLY A 177 2.77 11.48 17.50
C GLY A 177 3.41 10.38 18.35
N ALA A 178 2.58 9.50 18.92
CA ALA A 178 2.99 8.36 19.73
C ALA A 178 2.27 7.08 19.29
N PHE A 179 2.90 5.94 19.55
CA PHE A 179 2.22 4.65 19.54
C PHE A 179 1.32 4.53 20.79
N LEU A 180 0.33 3.65 20.73
CA LEU A 180 -0.58 3.41 21.85
C LEU A 180 0.21 2.95 23.09
N PRO A 181 -0.20 3.37 24.29
CA PRO A 181 0.45 2.95 25.53
C PRO A 181 0.23 1.45 25.82
N ASP A 182 0.93 0.93 26.83
CA ASP A 182 0.75 -0.42 27.39
C ASP A 182 0.84 -1.56 26.37
N ASP A 183 1.67 -1.37 25.33
CA ASP A 183 1.87 -2.36 24.25
C ASP A 183 0.55 -2.80 23.58
N GLN A 184 -0.41 -1.90 23.48
CA GLN A 184 -1.74 -2.18 22.95
C GLN A 184 -1.72 -2.27 21.43
N VAL A 185 -2.27 -3.36 20.90
CA VAL A 185 -2.62 -3.52 19.49
C VAL A 185 -4.12 -3.27 19.36
N PRO A 186 -4.56 -2.33 18.50
CA PRO A 186 -5.99 -2.07 18.33
C PRO A 186 -6.77 -3.33 17.92
N ALA A 187 -7.85 -3.64 18.60
CA ALA A 187 -8.71 -4.77 18.25
C ALA A 187 -9.28 -4.66 16.82
N THR A 188 -9.42 -3.44 16.30
CA THR A 188 -9.81 -3.19 14.91
C THR A 188 -8.80 -3.70 13.86
N LEU A 189 -7.57 -4.05 14.25
CA LEU A 189 -6.58 -4.69 13.38
C LEU A 189 -6.67 -6.23 13.38
N GLU A 190 -7.38 -6.85 14.33
CA GLU A 190 -7.52 -8.31 14.41
C GLU A 190 -8.04 -8.92 13.11
N PRO A 191 -9.08 -8.38 12.45
CA PRO A 191 -9.55 -8.93 11.17
C PRO A 191 -8.50 -8.86 10.06
N VAL A 192 -7.70 -7.80 10.02
CA VAL A 192 -6.60 -7.67 9.04
C VAL A 192 -5.48 -8.66 9.33
N LEU A 193 -5.08 -8.80 10.60
CA LEU A 193 -4.07 -9.78 11.01
C LEU A 193 -4.53 -11.21 10.78
N ALA A 194 -5.82 -11.52 10.99
CA ALA A 194 -6.37 -12.85 10.75
C ALA A 194 -6.22 -13.32 9.30
N THR A 195 -6.20 -12.39 8.33
CA THR A 195 -6.01 -12.74 6.91
C THR A 195 -4.63 -13.31 6.58
N LEU A 196 -3.64 -13.12 7.46
CA LEU A 196 -2.31 -13.75 7.33
C LEU A 196 -2.33 -15.26 7.56
N PHE A 197 -3.35 -15.77 8.25
CA PHE A 197 -3.43 -17.16 8.70
C PHE A 197 -4.61 -17.92 8.08
N ALA A 198 -5.33 -17.29 7.14
CA ALA A 198 -6.43 -17.85 6.38
C ALA A 198 -5.93 -18.37 5.03
#